data_ca44794e6a9511aa696ba8febbf16fae
#
_entry.id   ca44794e6a9511aa696ba8febbf16fae
#
_cell.length_a   1.000
_cell.length_b   1.000
_cell.length_c   1.000
_cell.angle_alpha   90.00
_cell.angle_beta   90.00
_cell.angle_gamma   90.00
#
_symmetry.space_group_name_H-M   'P 1'
#
loop_
_entity.id
_entity.type
_entity.pdbx_description
1 polymer ?
#
loop_
_entity_poly.entity_id
_entity_poly.type
_entity_poly.pdbx_seq_one_letter_code
_entity_poly.pdbx_strand_id
1 'polypeptide(L)'
;VWNIGAEGQYIMGAIFGASFALSFYPLESIVIFPAMILIGVIGGCLWSMIPAFLKVKFQVNEILVSLMLVYVAEQILALASLGFLRNPDGAGFPGSRNLNQYTSASNAEIIAGTGIHLGVLLSLLMVIFFYVLLFRHSLGFKIKLLGNSPKASGFSGDNPNKLIFLCLTLSGSLAGLAGIMEVAGPAGQINIDFNVGYGFTAII
;
A
#
# COMPACT_ATOMS: atom_id res chain seq x y z
N VAL A 1 -10.04 14.73 -5.79
CA VAL A 1 -8.69 14.18 -5.48
C VAL A 1 -8.59 12.82 -6.14
N TRP A 2 -7.60 12.63 -7.00
CA TRP A 2 -7.37 11.38 -7.73
C TRP A 2 -5.99 10.86 -7.34
N ASN A 3 -5.94 9.63 -6.82
CA ASN A 3 -4.69 8.96 -6.47
C ASN A 3 -4.28 8.02 -7.60
N ILE A 4 -3.53 8.52 -8.58
CA ILE A 4 -2.95 7.68 -9.66
C ILE A 4 -1.65 7.00 -9.21
N GLY A 5 -1.12 7.39 -8.07
CA GLY A 5 0.12 6.84 -7.51
C GLY A 5 -0.04 5.56 -6.68
N ALA A 6 -1.20 4.89 -6.74
CA ALA A 6 -1.46 3.70 -5.95
C ALA A 6 -0.42 2.59 -6.17
N GLU A 7 0.08 2.46 -7.40
CA GLU A 7 1.14 1.49 -7.74
C GLU A 7 2.42 1.74 -6.95
N GLY A 8 2.90 2.98 -6.87
CA GLY A 8 4.09 3.32 -6.08
C GLY A 8 3.87 3.10 -4.57
N GLN A 9 2.68 3.35 -4.07
CA GLN A 9 2.30 3.10 -2.68
C GLN A 9 2.21 1.61 -2.36
N TYR A 10 1.74 0.81 -3.30
CA TYR A 10 1.72 -0.65 -3.28
C TYR A 10 3.15 -1.21 -3.19
N ILE A 11 4.04 -0.76 -4.06
CA ILE A 11 5.46 -1.15 -4.08
C ILE A 11 6.13 -0.79 -2.74
N MET A 12 5.94 0.43 -2.25
CA MET A 12 6.55 0.85 -1.00
C MET A 12 6.00 0.09 0.21
N GLY A 13 4.69 -0.20 0.22
CA GLY A 13 4.10 -1.06 1.24
C GLY A 13 4.72 -2.45 1.27
N ALA A 14 4.91 -3.06 0.10
CA ALA A 14 5.57 -4.34 -0.06
C ALA A 14 7.02 -4.32 0.46
N ILE A 15 7.81 -3.31 0.05
CA ILE A 15 9.22 -3.16 0.48
C ILE A 15 9.32 -3.00 2.00
N PHE A 16 8.53 -2.11 2.59
CA PHE A 16 8.58 -1.86 4.04
C PHE A 16 8.20 -3.08 4.84
N GLY A 17 7.08 -3.73 4.49
CA GLY A 17 6.61 -4.92 5.20
C GLY A 17 7.55 -6.11 5.05
N ALA A 18 8.02 -6.40 3.83
CA ALA A 18 8.96 -7.49 3.60
C ALA A 18 10.33 -7.24 4.24
N SER A 19 10.83 -6.00 4.20
CA SER A 19 12.08 -5.63 4.87
C SER A 19 12.00 -5.90 6.37
N PHE A 20 10.88 -5.56 6.99
CA PHE A 20 10.64 -5.87 8.39
C PHE A 20 10.63 -7.36 8.65
N ALA A 21 9.83 -8.14 7.92
CA ALA A 21 9.74 -9.57 8.11
C ALA A 21 11.10 -10.27 7.94
N LEU A 22 11.85 -9.91 6.88
CA LEU A 22 13.16 -10.50 6.58
C LEU A 22 14.25 -10.09 7.56
N SER A 23 14.14 -8.94 8.25
CA SER A 23 15.11 -8.55 9.29
C SER A 23 15.04 -9.43 10.54
N PHE A 24 13.92 -10.11 10.74
CA PHE A 24 13.75 -11.08 11.84
C PHE A 24 14.01 -12.54 11.42
N TYR A 25 14.28 -12.80 10.13
CA TYR A 25 14.61 -14.15 9.69
C TYR A 25 15.90 -14.66 10.34
N PRO A 26 15.98 -15.91 10.87
CA PRO A 26 14.99 -17.00 10.83
C PRO A 26 14.11 -17.15 12.08
N LEU A 27 13.90 -16.10 12.88
CA LEU A 27 13.10 -16.15 14.11
C LEU A 27 11.63 -16.43 13.80
N GLU A 28 11.06 -17.47 14.42
CA GLU A 28 9.64 -17.76 14.28
C GLU A 28 8.84 -17.12 15.41
N SER A 29 7.90 -16.24 15.05
CA SER A 29 6.98 -15.58 15.99
C SER A 29 5.67 -15.21 15.30
N ILE A 30 4.56 -15.53 15.97
CA ILE A 30 3.21 -15.20 15.49
C ILE A 30 2.97 -13.68 15.32
N VAL A 31 3.79 -12.85 15.95
CA VAL A 31 3.67 -11.39 15.90
C VAL A 31 4.24 -10.82 14.59
N ILE A 32 5.13 -11.54 13.90
CA ILE A 32 5.80 -11.04 12.69
C ILE A 32 4.78 -10.75 11.59
N PHE A 33 3.83 -11.65 11.34
CA PHE A 33 2.82 -11.47 10.30
C PHE A 33 1.96 -10.21 10.50
N PRO A 34 1.28 -10.00 11.65
CA PRO A 34 0.52 -8.78 11.85
C PRO A 34 1.40 -7.51 11.90
N ALA A 35 2.61 -7.59 12.41
CA ALA A 35 3.52 -6.45 12.45
C ALA A 35 4.00 -6.04 11.04
N MET A 36 4.33 -7.00 10.17
CA MET A 36 4.72 -6.69 8.79
C MET A 36 3.56 -6.07 8.00
N ILE A 37 2.31 -6.48 8.25
CA ILE A 37 1.13 -5.87 7.64
C ILE A 37 1.02 -4.40 8.07
N LEU A 38 1.12 -4.12 9.37
CA LEU A 38 1.07 -2.75 9.88
C LEU A 38 2.18 -1.88 9.30
N ILE A 39 3.40 -2.40 9.18
CA ILE A 39 4.53 -1.68 8.61
C ILE A 39 4.35 -1.46 7.11
N GLY A 40 3.78 -2.44 6.38
CA GLY A 40 3.42 -2.26 4.98
C GLY A 40 2.37 -1.17 4.76
N VAL A 41 1.33 -1.14 5.60
CA VAL A 41 0.33 -0.06 5.61
C VAL A 41 0.97 1.31 5.87
N ILE A 42 1.87 1.38 6.85
CA ILE A 42 2.61 2.61 7.16
C ILE A 42 3.50 3.02 5.98
N GLY A 43 4.18 2.09 5.31
CA GLY A 43 5.01 2.36 4.14
C GLY A 43 4.21 3.00 3.00
N GLY A 44 3.06 2.44 2.64
CA GLY A 44 2.16 3.03 1.65
C GLY A 44 1.58 4.38 2.08
N CYS A 45 1.23 4.52 3.37
CA CYS A 45 0.78 5.78 3.95
C CYS A 45 1.85 6.88 3.83
N LEU A 46 3.07 6.62 4.27
CA LEU A 46 4.18 7.58 4.22
C LEU A 46 4.47 8.02 2.78
N TRP A 47 4.45 7.08 1.83
CA TRP A 47 4.67 7.41 0.43
C TRP A 47 3.57 8.31 -0.13
N SER A 48 2.32 8.07 0.24
CA SER A 48 1.18 8.89 -0.17
C SER A 48 1.13 10.26 0.50
N MET A 49 1.78 10.43 1.65
CA MET A 49 1.89 11.73 2.31
C MET A 49 2.68 12.74 1.48
N ILE A 50 3.61 12.30 0.63
CA ILE A 50 4.41 13.20 -0.22
C ILE A 50 3.51 13.99 -1.18
N PRO A 51 2.72 13.35 -2.08
CA PRO A 51 1.82 14.08 -2.97
C PRO A 51 0.72 14.82 -2.20
N ALA A 52 0.25 14.28 -1.08
CA ALA A 52 -0.73 14.94 -0.23
C ALA A 52 -0.21 16.26 0.33
N PHE A 53 1.01 16.27 0.85
CA PHE A 53 1.66 17.46 1.38
C PHE A 53 1.91 18.53 0.29
N LEU A 54 2.42 18.10 -0.87
CA LEU A 54 2.67 19.00 -1.99
C LEU A 54 1.37 19.62 -2.52
N LYS A 55 0.29 18.84 -2.57
CA LYS A 55 -1.03 19.32 -2.94
C LYS A 55 -1.55 20.37 -1.96
N VAL A 56 -1.50 20.09 -0.68
CA VAL A 56 -2.06 20.96 0.36
C VAL A 56 -1.25 22.24 0.52
N LYS A 57 0.09 22.15 0.53
CA LYS A 57 0.95 23.30 0.80
C LYS A 57 1.26 24.15 -0.43
N PHE A 58 1.51 23.50 -1.56
CA PHE A 58 1.99 24.18 -2.77
C PHE A 58 0.95 24.19 -3.91
N GLN A 59 -0.24 23.61 -3.70
CA GLN A 59 -1.32 23.51 -4.70
C GLN A 59 -0.87 22.84 -6.00
N VAL A 60 0.13 21.94 -5.93
CA VAL A 60 0.63 21.20 -7.07
C VAL A 60 -0.43 20.18 -7.53
N ASN A 61 -0.39 19.79 -8.80
CA ASN A 61 -1.26 18.75 -9.34
C ASN A 61 -0.87 17.39 -8.76
N GLU A 62 -1.75 16.82 -7.92
CA GLU A 62 -1.53 15.54 -7.24
C GLU A 62 -1.37 14.37 -8.21
N ILE A 63 -2.02 14.45 -9.38
CA ILE A 63 -1.98 13.40 -10.41
C ILE A 63 -0.55 13.29 -10.97
N LEU A 64 0.05 14.41 -11.35
CA LEU A 64 1.41 14.40 -11.90
C LEU A 64 2.45 13.97 -10.88
N VAL A 65 2.35 14.50 -9.65
CA VAL A 65 3.29 14.15 -8.58
C VAL A 65 3.19 12.68 -8.23
N SER A 66 1.97 12.16 -8.06
CA SER A 66 1.79 10.74 -7.70
C SER A 66 2.26 9.80 -8.80
N LEU A 67 2.06 10.15 -10.07
CA LEU A 67 2.58 9.39 -11.21
C LEU A 67 4.11 9.37 -11.24
N MET A 68 4.76 10.54 -11.05
CA MET A 68 6.23 10.61 -11.00
C MET A 68 6.80 9.76 -9.86
N LEU A 69 6.12 9.74 -8.72
CA LEU A 69 6.51 8.93 -7.57
C LEU A 69 6.36 7.42 -7.82
N VAL A 70 5.53 6.97 -8.76
CA VAL A 70 5.50 5.56 -9.17
C VAL A 70 6.84 5.16 -9.76
N TYR A 71 7.37 5.94 -10.72
CA TYR A 71 8.67 5.64 -11.33
C TYR A 71 9.82 5.67 -10.32
N VAL A 72 9.76 6.56 -9.33
CA VAL A 72 10.73 6.59 -8.24
C VAL A 72 10.62 5.31 -7.39
N ALA A 73 9.40 4.86 -7.07
CA ALA A 73 9.18 3.63 -6.33
C ALA A 73 9.69 2.38 -7.07
N GLU A 74 9.53 2.34 -8.39
CA GLU A 74 10.11 1.26 -9.24
C GLU A 74 11.64 1.24 -9.17
N GLN A 75 12.30 2.39 -9.19
CA GLN A 75 13.75 2.43 -9.03
C GLN A 75 14.18 2.00 -7.62
N ILE A 76 13.43 2.36 -6.58
CA ILE A 76 13.67 1.89 -5.21
C ILE A 76 13.45 0.37 -5.12
N LEU A 77 12.44 -0.17 -5.80
CA LEU A 77 12.20 -1.61 -5.90
C LEU A 77 13.40 -2.35 -6.51
N ALA A 78 13.93 -1.83 -7.63
CA ALA A 78 15.12 -2.38 -8.27
C ALA A 78 16.34 -2.34 -7.35
N LEU A 79 16.59 -1.20 -6.68
CA LEU A 79 17.66 -1.07 -5.69
C LEU A 79 17.49 -2.03 -4.51
N ALA A 80 16.26 -2.20 -4.01
CA ALA A 80 15.97 -3.10 -2.90
C ALA A 80 16.20 -4.57 -3.29
N SER A 81 15.71 -4.98 -4.47
CA SER A 81 15.81 -6.35 -4.99
C SER A 81 17.25 -6.77 -5.30
N LEU A 82 18.10 -5.83 -5.77
CA LEU A 82 19.52 -6.06 -6.06
C LEU A 82 20.43 -5.85 -4.85
N GLY A 83 19.96 -5.06 -3.88
CA GLY A 83 20.75 -4.62 -2.72
C GLY A 83 20.39 -5.34 -1.44
N PHE A 84 19.81 -4.60 -0.49
CA PHE A 84 19.62 -5.04 0.91
C PHE A 84 18.59 -6.14 1.11
N LEU A 85 17.62 -6.30 0.19
CA LEU A 85 16.62 -7.40 0.24
C LEU A 85 17.08 -8.64 -0.52
N ARG A 86 18.19 -8.56 -1.25
CA ARG A 86 18.68 -9.67 -2.06
C ARG A 86 18.89 -10.92 -1.22
N ASN A 87 18.40 -12.06 -1.71
CA ASN A 87 18.65 -13.35 -1.09
C ASN A 87 20.13 -13.74 -1.20
N PRO A 88 20.88 -13.91 -0.10
CA PRO A 88 22.28 -14.33 -0.15
C PRO A 88 22.45 -15.73 -0.76
N ASP A 89 21.45 -16.61 -0.63
CA ASP A 89 21.49 -17.98 -1.12
C ASP A 89 20.91 -18.12 -2.54
N GLY A 90 20.52 -17.01 -3.17
CA GLY A 90 19.81 -16.99 -4.45
C GLY A 90 20.66 -17.07 -5.70
N ALA A 91 21.89 -17.62 -5.65
CA ALA A 91 22.78 -17.85 -6.79
C ALA A 91 22.97 -16.62 -7.72
N GLY A 92 22.82 -15.41 -7.19
CA GLY A 92 22.99 -14.17 -7.96
C GLY A 92 21.72 -13.60 -8.58
N PHE A 93 20.57 -14.27 -8.50
CA PHE A 93 19.31 -13.75 -9.01
C PHE A 93 18.84 -12.52 -8.21
N PRO A 94 18.28 -11.49 -8.89
CA PRO A 94 17.67 -10.34 -8.23
C PRO A 94 16.35 -10.75 -7.59
N GLY A 95 16.26 -10.64 -6.26
CA GLY A 95 15.05 -10.94 -5.51
C GLY A 95 15.31 -11.22 -4.05
N SER A 96 14.26 -11.04 -3.25
CA SER A 96 14.30 -11.32 -1.81
C SER A 96 14.24 -12.82 -1.54
N ARG A 97 14.46 -13.21 -0.27
CA ARG A 97 14.08 -14.55 0.21
C ARG A 97 12.57 -14.76 0.00
N ASN A 98 12.19 -16.01 -0.26
CA ASN A 98 10.79 -16.35 -0.44
C ASN A 98 10.08 -16.35 0.94
N LEU A 99 9.12 -15.42 1.10
CA LEU A 99 8.33 -15.31 2.32
C LEU A 99 7.38 -16.50 2.50
N ASN A 100 6.98 -17.19 1.44
CA ASN A 100 6.17 -18.40 1.56
C ASN A 100 6.91 -19.55 2.23
N GLN A 101 8.25 -19.54 2.23
CA GLN A 101 9.09 -20.49 2.96
C GLN A 101 9.33 -20.05 4.42
N TYR A 102 8.94 -18.84 4.78
CA TYR A 102 9.06 -18.30 6.12
C TYR A 102 7.70 -18.34 6.83
N THR A 103 7.45 -19.39 7.61
CA THR A 103 6.17 -19.68 8.25
C THR A 103 5.57 -18.48 8.99
N SER A 104 6.41 -17.68 9.65
CA SER A 104 5.99 -16.50 10.42
C SER A 104 5.63 -15.28 9.56
N ALA A 105 5.94 -15.27 8.26
CA ALA A 105 5.64 -14.17 7.34
C ALA A 105 4.74 -14.61 6.18
N SER A 106 4.48 -15.90 6.06
CA SER A 106 3.69 -16.49 4.99
C SER A 106 2.19 -16.23 5.19
N ASN A 107 1.55 -15.78 4.11
CA ASN A 107 0.11 -15.73 3.99
C ASN A 107 -0.38 -17.00 3.31
N ALA A 108 -0.51 -18.08 4.09
CA ALA A 108 -0.90 -19.38 3.58
C ALA A 108 -2.27 -19.35 2.88
N GLU A 109 -2.45 -20.23 1.88
CA GLU A 109 -3.75 -20.43 1.25
C GLU A 109 -4.78 -20.94 2.25
N ILE A 110 -5.97 -20.37 2.24
CA ILE A 110 -7.10 -20.80 3.09
C ILE A 110 -7.63 -22.15 2.60
N ILE A 111 -7.65 -22.33 1.27
CA ILE A 111 -8.06 -23.58 0.61
C ILE A 111 -6.92 -23.95 -0.34
N ALA A 112 -6.21 -25.03 -0.02
CA ALA A 112 -5.07 -25.49 -0.80
C ALA A 112 -5.41 -25.67 -2.28
N GLY A 113 -4.60 -25.09 -3.17
CA GLY A 113 -4.74 -25.18 -4.62
C GLY A 113 -5.75 -24.23 -5.26
N THR A 114 -6.37 -23.32 -4.50
CA THR A 114 -7.33 -22.35 -5.05
C THR A 114 -6.73 -20.96 -5.25
N GLY A 115 -5.54 -20.69 -4.70
CA GLY A 115 -4.94 -19.36 -4.67
C GLY A 115 -5.66 -18.36 -3.77
N ILE A 116 -6.61 -18.81 -2.94
CA ILE A 116 -7.34 -17.94 -2.01
C ILE A 116 -6.53 -17.78 -0.73
N HIS A 117 -5.95 -16.61 -0.56
CA HIS A 117 -5.18 -16.21 0.62
C HIS A 117 -6.02 -15.35 1.58
N LEU A 118 -5.53 -15.14 2.79
CA LEU A 118 -6.17 -14.26 3.78
C LEU A 118 -6.42 -12.84 3.25
N GLY A 119 -5.63 -12.39 2.28
CA GLY A 119 -5.80 -11.10 1.59
C GLY A 119 -7.19 -10.92 1.00
N VAL A 120 -7.82 -11.99 0.48
CA VAL A 120 -9.19 -11.93 -0.08
C VAL A 120 -10.21 -11.62 1.01
N LEU A 121 -10.13 -12.28 2.16
CA LEU A 121 -11.03 -11.98 3.30
C LEU A 121 -10.82 -10.56 3.81
N LEU A 122 -9.56 -10.13 3.91
CA LEU A 122 -9.22 -8.78 4.36
C LEU A 122 -9.72 -7.72 3.37
N SER A 123 -9.64 -7.97 2.05
CA SER A 123 -10.17 -7.05 1.04
C SER A 123 -11.68 -6.89 1.14
N LEU A 124 -12.43 -7.99 1.32
CA LEU A 124 -13.88 -7.94 1.54
C LEU A 124 -14.25 -7.17 2.80
N LEU A 125 -13.50 -7.39 3.89
CA LEU A 125 -13.70 -6.65 5.13
C LEU A 125 -13.43 -5.15 4.93
N MET A 126 -12.37 -4.78 4.20
CA MET A 126 -12.07 -3.38 3.88
C MET A 126 -13.14 -2.74 3.00
N VAL A 127 -13.72 -3.47 2.03
CA VAL A 127 -14.84 -2.97 1.23
C VAL A 127 -16.03 -2.63 2.12
N ILE A 128 -16.41 -3.52 3.03
CA ILE A 128 -17.53 -3.29 3.98
C ILE A 128 -17.19 -2.10 4.89
N PHE A 129 -15.99 -2.05 5.44
CA PHE A 129 -15.55 -0.96 6.30
C PHE A 129 -15.64 0.40 5.61
N PHE A 130 -15.09 0.51 4.38
CA PHE A 130 -15.13 1.76 3.61
C PHE A 130 -16.53 2.09 3.12
N TYR A 131 -17.38 1.10 2.82
CA TYR A 131 -18.78 1.34 2.53
C TYR A 131 -19.47 2.01 3.71
N VAL A 132 -19.32 1.48 4.92
CA VAL A 132 -19.90 2.08 6.13
C VAL A 132 -19.32 3.48 6.38
N LEU A 133 -18.00 3.63 6.26
CA LEU A 133 -17.34 4.92 6.47
C LEU A 133 -17.80 6.00 5.48
N LEU A 134 -17.96 5.67 4.21
CA LEU A 134 -18.32 6.65 3.18
C LEU A 134 -19.84 6.93 3.13
N PHE A 135 -20.70 5.97 3.47
CA PHE A 135 -22.15 6.11 3.32
C PHE A 135 -22.91 6.27 4.64
N ARG A 136 -22.34 5.85 5.76
CA ARG A 136 -22.99 5.88 7.06
C ARG A 136 -22.33 6.79 8.10
N HIS A 137 -21.07 7.18 7.88
CA HIS A 137 -20.32 8.00 8.82
C HIS A 137 -20.23 9.46 8.39
N SER A 138 -20.10 10.38 9.34
CA SER A 138 -19.99 11.84 9.11
C SER A 138 -18.78 12.21 8.24
N LEU A 139 -17.67 11.48 8.34
CA LEU A 139 -16.50 11.68 7.48
C LEU A 139 -16.83 11.49 6.00
N GLY A 140 -17.62 10.47 5.67
CA GLY A 140 -18.04 10.23 4.28
C GLY A 140 -18.87 11.38 3.72
N PHE A 141 -19.77 11.95 4.54
CA PHE A 141 -20.54 13.14 4.15
C PHE A 141 -19.61 14.33 3.86
N LYS A 142 -18.61 14.60 4.72
CA LYS A 142 -17.63 15.67 4.55
C LYS A 142 -16.80 15.49 3.29
N ILE A 143 -16.37 14.26 3.00
CA ILE A 143 -15.61 13.92 1.78
C ILE A 143 -16.47 14.17 0.53
N LYS A 144 -17.74 13.77 0.52
CA LYS A 144 -18.67 14.02 -0.58
C LYS A 144 -18.93 15.51 -0.76
N LEU A 145 -19.14 16.25 0.34
CA LEU A 145 -19.35 17.70 0.30
C LEU A 145 -18.14 18.42 -0.30
N LEU A 146 -16.92 18.01 0.11
CA LEU A 146 -15.68 18.55 -0.46
C LEU A 146 -15.56 18.25 -1.96
N GLY A 147 -15.93 17.04 -2.39
CA GLY A 147 -15.90 16.65 -3.81
C GLY A 147 -16.85 17.47 -4.68
N ASN A 148 -18.05 17.78 -4.16
CA ASN A 148 -19.06 18.56 -4.90
C ASN A 148 -18.74 20.06 -4.90
N SER A 149 -18.31 20.62 -3.77
CA SER A 149 -17.98 22.04 -3.65
C SER A 149 -16.99 22.30 -2.51
N PRO A 150 -15.71 22.57 -2.83
CA PRO A 150 -14.72 22.95 -1.82
C PRO A 150 -15.10 24.20 -1.01
N LYS A 151 -15.81 25.15 -1.63
CA LYS A 151 -16.30 26.36 -0.96
C LYS A 151 -17.36 26.01 0.10
N ALA A 152 -18.32 25.14 -0.25
CA ALA A 152 -19.36 24.70 0.68
C ALA A 152 -18.78 23.94 1.88
N SER A 153 -17.74 23.11 1.66
CA SER A 153 -17.01 22.44 2.73
C SER A 153 -16.38 23.43 3.72
N GLY A 154 -15.81 24.53 3.22
CA GLY A 154 -15.25 25.59 4.07
C GLY A 154 -16.33 26.31 4.92
N PHE A 155 -17.52 26.55 4.36
CA PHE A 155 -18.63 27.16 5.12
C PHE A 155 -19.20 26.24 6.21
N SER A 156 -19.11 24.93 6.03
CA SER A 156 -19.55 23.97 7.07
C SER A 156 -18.56 23.81 8.24
N GLY A 157 -17.47 24.60 8.24
CA GLY A 157 -16.45 24.57 9.30
C GLY A 157 -15.39 23.47 9.12
N ASP A 158 -15.45 22.73 8.04
CA ASP A 158 -14.46 21.71 7.72
C ASP A 158 -13.23 22.30 7.04
N ASN A 159 -12.06 21.77 7.31
CA ASN A 159 -10.83 22.18 6.65
C ASN A 159 -10.59 21.33 5.41
N PRO A 160 -10.76 21.87 4.18
CA PRO A 160 -10.59 21.14 2.92
C PRO A 160 -9.22 20.47 2.80
N ASN A 161 -8.16 21.15 3.26
CA ASN A 161 -6.80 20.65 3.17
C ASN A 161 -6.58 19.39 4.02
N LYS A 162 -7.16 19.35 5.24
CA LYS A 162 -7.08 18.16 6.10
C LYS A 162 -7.83 16.97 5.48
N LEU A 163 -8.98 17.22 4.85
CA LEU A 163 -9.75 16.15 4.19
C LEU A 163 -9.03 15.61 2.96
N ILE A 164 -8.42 16.47 2.14
CA ILE A 164 -7.60 16.07 0.98
C ILE A 164 -6.44 15.20 1.45
N PHE A 165 -5.70 15.65 2.48
CA PHE A 165 -4.58 14.92 3.05
C PHE A 165 -5.01 13.55 3.56
N LEU A 166 -6.11 13.50 4.31
CA LEU A 166 -6.66 12.26 4.86
C LEU A 166 -7.09 11.29 3.75
N CYS A 167 -7.75 11.75 2.70
CA CYS A 167 -8.16 10.88 1.58
C CYS A 167 -6.96 10.25 0.87
N LEU A 168 -5.91 11.03 0.58
CA LEU A 168 -4.71 10.50 -0.08
C LEU A 168 -3.95 9.51 0.80
N THR A 169 -3.80 9.82 2.09
CA THR A 169 -3.10 8.92 3.02
C THR A 169 -3.86 7.63 3.30
N LEU A 170 -5.18 7.68 3.42
CA LEU A 170 -6.01 6.47 3.53
C LEU A 170 -5.92 5.60 2.27
N SER A 171 -5.99 6.22 1.09
CA SER A 171 -5.82 5.49 -0.18
C SER A 171 -4.45 4.82 -0.27
N GLY A 172 -3.39 5.54 0.14
CA GLY A 172 -2.04 4.98 0.16
C GLY A 172 -1.83 3.86 1.17
N SER A 173 -2.49 3.96 2.32
CA SER A 173 -2.48 2.89 3.33
C SER A 173 -3.10 1.61 2.80
N LEU A 174 -4.21 1.70 2.06
CA LEU A 174 -4.86 0.54 1.43
C LEU A 174 -4.00 -0.06 0.31
N ALA A 175 -3.37 0.79 -0.50
CA ALA A 175 -2.46 0.32 -1.53
C ALA A 175 -1.24 -0.40 -0.92
N GLY A 176 -0.67 0.14 0.17
CA GLY A 176 0.40 -0.52 0.92
C GLY A 176 -0.02 -1.84 1.56
N LEU A 177 -1.26 -1.93 2.06
CA LEU A 177 -1.84 -3.18 2.53
C LEU A 177 -1.92 -4.22 1.42
N ALA A 178 -2.39 -3.83 0.25
CA ALA A 178 -2.46 -4.73 -0.91
C ALA A 178 -1.07 -5.24 -1.30
N GLY A 179 -0.07 -4.35 -1.34
CA GLY A 179 1.31 -4.71 -1.67
C GLY A 179 1.92 -5.74 -0.73
N ILE A 180 1.74 -5.57 0.58
CA ILE A 180 2.27 -6.55 1.54
C ILE A 180 1.52 -7.87 1.51
N MET A 181 0.20 -7.88 1.27
CA MET A 181 -0.57 -9.10 1.12
C MET A 181 -0.17 -9.90 -0.12
N GLU A 182 0.16 -9.22 -1.21
CA GLU A 182 0.66 -9.85 -2.44
C GLU A 182 2.02 -10.51 -2.22
N VAL A 183 2.97 -9.79 -1.62
CA VAL A 183 4.31 -10.33 -1.32
C VAL A 183 4.27 -11.49 -0.35
N ALA A 184 3.41 -11.42 0.67
CA ALA A 184 3.30 -12.47 1.69
C ALA A 184 2.57 -13.72 1.17
N GLY A 185 1.85 -13.62 0.05
CA GLY A 185 1.01 -14.68 -0.50
C GLY A 185 1.37 -15.01 -1.95
N PRO A 186 0.61 -14.51 -2.95
CA PRO A 186 0.73 -14.95 -4.34
C PRO A 186 2.12 -14.78 -4.94
N ALA A 187 2.76 -13.63 -4.73
CA ALA A 187 4.09 -13.37 -5.28
C ALA A 187 5.20 -14.09 -4.50
N GLY A 188 5.05 -14.21 -3.19
CA GLY A 188 5.98 -14.90 -2.30
C GLY A 188 7.35 -14.23 -2.14
N GLN A 189 7.74 -13.32 -3.02
CA GLN A 189 9.04 -12.63 -2.98
C GLN A 189 8.97 -11.27 -3.66
N ILE A 190 9.87 -10.38 -3.29
CA ILE A 190 10.11 -9.12 -4.00
C ILE A 190 11.18 -9.35 -5.04
N ASN A 191 10.86 -9.06 -6.30
CA ASN A 191 11.78 -9.05 -7.44
C ASN A 191 11.59 -7.76 -8.25
N ILE A 192 12.39 -7.55 -9.28
CA ILE A 192 12.32 -6.35 -10.14
C ILE A 192 10.96 -6.30 -10.87
N ASP A 193 10.39 -7.45 -11.23
CA ASP A 193 9.13 -7.58 -11.96
C ASP A 193 7.90 -7.65 -11.05
N PHE A 194 8.05 -7.30 -9.78
CA PHE A 194 6.95 -7.29 -8.80
C PHE A 194 5.83 -6.30 -9.17
N ASN A 195 6.15 -5.29 -9.98
CA ASN A 195 5.21 -4.29 -10.46
C ASN A 195 4.37 -4.84 -11.61
N VAL A 196 3.14 -5.26 -11.33
CA VAL A 196 2.21 -5.85 -12.31
C VAL A 196 1.17 -4.84 -12.81
N GLY A 197 1.18 -3.60 -12.29
CA GLY A 197 0.26 -2.54 -12.70
C GLY A 197 -1.12 -2.61 -12.04
N TYR A 198 -1.26 -3.28 -10.90
CA TYR A 198 -2.54 -3.39 -10.18
C TYR A 198 -3.11 -2.04 -9.75
N GLY A 199 -2.25 -1.09 -9.37
CA GLY A 199 -2.67 0.26 -9.00
C GLY A 199 -3.26 1.03 -10.17
N PHE A 200 -2.78 0.81 -11.39
CA PHE A 200 -3.34 1.42 -12.60
C PHE A 200 -4.64 0.75 -13.03
N THR A 201 -4.71 -0.58 -12.99
CA THR A 201 -5.93 -1.31 -13.35
C THR A 201 -7.08 -1.05 -12.38
N ALA A 202 -6.80 -0.73 -11.12
CA ALA A 202 -7.81 -0.37 -10.13
C ALA A 202 -8.49 1.00 -10.39
N ILE A 203 -7.94 1.84 -11.29
CA ILE A 203 -8.47 3.17 -11.61
C ILE A 203 -9.41 3.11 -12.82
N ILE A 204 -9.26 2.13 -13.70
CA ILE A 204 -10.06 1.92 -14.91
C ILE A 204 -11.40 1.30 -14.55
#